data_f733910bddc5f786cf9e6649e6062021
#
_entry.id   f733910bddc5f786cf9e6649e6062021
#
_cell.length_a   1.000
_cell.length_b   1.000
_cell.length_c   1.000
_cell.angle_alpha   90.00
_cell.angle_beta   90.00
_cell.angle_gamma   90.00
#
_symmetry.space_group_name_H-M   'P 1'
#
loop_
_entity.id
_entity.type
_entity.pdbx_description
1 polymer ?
#
loop_
_entity_poly.entity_id
_entity_poly.type
_entity_poly.pdbx_seq_one_letter_code
_entity_poly.pdbx_strand_id
1 'polypeptide(L)'
;MVAKISIGNSLYGALAYNGEKINEAKGRLLTTNRIYNDGTGTMDIHRAMEYFLGMMPIRSKVEKPVVHISLNPHPDDILTDTELQNIAREYLEKMGFGNQPYLVFKHEDIDRHHLHIVTVRVDENGRSIDTRNNFYRSKQITRELERKYGLHDAERKNRRLDTPLRKVDASAGDVKKQAGNVIKELNHKYKFQTMGEYRALLSLYNMTVEEAHGNVRGREYHGLVYSATDNKGNKVGNPFKSSLFGKSVGYEAVQKKFARSKQEIKDRKLADMTKRTVLSVLEGTYDKEKFVAVLKGKGIDTVLRYTEEGRIYGATFIDHRTGCVLNGSRMGKIGRAHV
;
A
#
# COMPACT_ATOMS: atom_id res chain seq x y z
N MET A 1 -0.88 -15.51 4.73
CA MET A 1 -2.00 -15.50 3.75
C MET A 1 -2.87 -14.28 3.97
N VAL A 2 -3.18 -13.50 2.92
CA VAL A 2 -4.03 -12.32 3.00
C VAL A 2 -5.38 -12.65 2.38
N ALA A 3 -6.46 -12.44 3.14
CA ALA A 3 -7.83 -12.59 2.64
C ALA A 3 -8.46 -11.21 2.37
N LYS A 4 -9.21 -11.10 1.28
CA LYS A 4 -10.04 -9.94 0.96
C LYS A 4 -11.48 -10.43 0.75
N ILE A 5 -12.44 -9.83 1.46
CA ILE A 5 -13.85 -10.19 1.41
C ILE A 5 -14.64 -9.02 0.82
N SER A 6 -15.45 -9.31 -0.17
CA SER A 6 -16.41 -8.37 -0.78
C SER A 6 -17.82 -8.93 -0.65
N ILE A 7 -18.79 -8.10 -0.28
CA ILE A 7 -20.20 -8.46 -0.16
C ILE A 7 -20.97 -7.61 -1.16
N GLY A 8 -21.76 -8.26 -2.00
CA GLY A 8 -22.50 -7.62 -3.10
C GLY A 8 -23.83 -8.30 -3.42
N ASN A 9 -24.49 -7.80 -4.45
CA ASN A 9 -25.76 -8.33 -4.93
C ASN A 9 -25.65 -8.98 -6.31
N SER A 10 -24.55 -8.81 -7.05
CA SER A 10 -24.36 -9.36 -8.39
C SER A 10 -23.68 -10.70 -8.35
N LEU A 11 -24.44 -11.78 -8.37
CA LEU A 11 -23.91 -13.15 -8.53
C LEU A 11 -23.29 -13.32 -9.92
N TYR A 12 -23.98 -12.83 -10.96
CA TYR A 12 -23.45 -12.87 -12.33
C TYR A 12 -22.09 -12.19 -12.43
N GLY A 13 -21.94 -10.98 -11.88
CA GLY A 13 -20.66 -10.29 -11.94
C GLY A 13 -19.51 -11.04 -11.25
N ALA A 14 -19.79 -11.71 -10.13
CA ALA A 14 -18.80 -12.52 -9.43
C ALA A 14 -18.42 -13.79 -10.23
N LEU A 15 -19.39 -14.42 -10.89
CA LEU A 15 -19.16 -15.62 -11.71
C LEU A 15 -18.51 -15.27 -13.05
N ALA A 16 -18.96 -14.21 -13.72
CA ALA A 16 -18.42 -13.76 -15.00
C ALA A 16 -16.94 -13.39 -14.90
N TYR A 17 -16.55 -12.66 -13.85
CA TYR A 17 -15.15 -12.33 -13.59
C TYR A 17 -14.25 -13.57 -13.52
N ASN A 18 -14.69 -14.62 -12.83
CA ASN A 18 -13.92 -15.85 -12.71
C ASN A 18 -13.99 -16.71 -14.00
N GLY A 19 -15.12 -16.71 -14.68
CA GLY A 19 -15.30 -17.40 -15.98
C GLY A 19 -14.42 -16.80 -17.07
N GLU A 20 -14.28 -15.48 -17.11
CA GLU A 20 -13.37 -14.81 -18.04
C GLU A 20 -11.92 -15.25 -17.83
N LYS A 21 -11.48 -15.41 -16.57
CA LYS A 21 -10.14 -15.93 -16.26
C LYS A 21 -9.92 -17.37 -16.71
N ILE A 22 -10.96 -18.20 -16.64
CA ILE A 22 -10.90 -19.56 -17.19
C ILE A 22 -10.76 -19.52 -18.72
N ASN A 23 -11.56 -18.71 -19.40
CA ASN A 23 -11.53 -18.57 -20.86
C ASN A 23 -10.19 -18.02 -21.38
N GLU A 24 -9.53 -17.16 -20.59
CA GLU A 24 -8.19 -16.64 -20.88
C GLU A 24 -7.06 -17.65 -20.54
N ALA A 25 -7.38 -18.86 -20.10
CA ALA A 25 -6.42 -19.84 -19.58
C ALA A 25 -5.54 -19.32 -18.42
N LYS A 26 -6.04 -18.35 -17.67
CA LYS A 26 -5.39 -17.73 -16.49
C LYS A 26 -6.02 -18.15 -15.16
N GLY A 27 -6.96 -19.07 -15.21
CA GLY A 27 -7.64 -19.61 -14.05
C GLY A 27 -8.34 -20.93 -14.37
N ARG A 28 -8.72 -21.64 -13.31
CA ARG A 28 -9.54 -22.87 -13.41
C ARG A 28 -10.40 -23.05 -12.17
N LEU A 29 -11.51 -23.77 -12.34
CA LEU A 29 -12.33 -24.22 -11.22
C LEU A 29 -11.58 -25.31 -10.47
N LEU A 30 -11.33 -25.08 -9.18
CA LEU A 30 -10.53 -25.99 -8.36
C LEU A 30 -11.39 -26.97 -7.55
N THR A 31 -12.47 -26.48 -6.95
CA THR A 31 -13.43 -27.30 -6.19
C THR A 31 -14.76 -26.56 -6.01
N THR A 32 -15.80 -27.33 -5.68
CA THR A 32 -17.14 -26.81 -5.43
C THR A 32 -17.74 -27.43 -4.17
N ASN A 33 -18.80 -26.84 -3.66
CA ASN A 33 -19.67 -27.43 -2.66
C ASN A 33 -21.13 -27.21 -3.06
N ARG A 34 -21.96 -28.26 -3.03
CA ARG A 34 -23.37 -28.21 -3.41
C ARG A 34 -23.66 -27.71 -4.84
N ILE A 35 -22.64 -27.61 -5.67
CA ILE A 35 -22.73 -27.21 -7.08
C ILE A 35 -22.03 -28.30 -7.90
N TYR A 36 -22.68 -28.71 -8.97
CA TYR A 36 -22.14 -29.76 -9.84
C TYR A 36 -20.81 -29.30 -10.47
N ASN A 37 -19.83 -30.20 -10.46
CA ASN A 37 -18.52 -30.01 -11.07
C ASN A 37 -18.18 -31.28 -11.85
N ASP A 38 -17.93 -31.16 -13.14
CA ASP A 38 -17.56 -32.25 -14.01
C ASP A 38 -16.08 -32.66 -13.98
N GLY A 39 -15.29 -31.93 -13.17
CA GLY A 39 -13.85 -32.16 -13.03
C GLY A 39 -12.98 -31.62 -14.16
N THR A 40 -13.54 -30.98 -15.18
CA THR A 40 -12.78 -30.41 -16.31
C THR A 40 -12.00 -29.13 -15.96
N GLY A 41 -12.29 -28.54 -14.84
CA GLY A 41 -11.73 -27.23 -14.43
C GLY A 41 -12.40 -26.03 -15.08
N THR A 42 -13.42 -26.27 -15.91
CA THR A 42 -14.27 -25.26 -16.57
C THR A 42 -15.52 -24.95 -15.76
N MET A 43 -16.27 -23.94 -16.16
CA MET A 43 -17.53 -23.57 -15.53
C MET A 43 -18.49 -22.98 -16.55
N ASP A 44 -19.72 -23.49 -16.57
CA ASP A 44 -20.85 -22.82 -17.20
C ASP A 44 -21.47 -21.83 -16.23
N ILE A 45 -21.38 -20.54 -16.55
CA ILE A 45 -21.85 -19.43 -15.70
C ILE A 45 -23.36 -19.51 -15.47
N HIS A 46 -24.15 -19.81 -16.50
CA HIS A 46 -25.61 -19.87 -16.40
C HIS A 46 -26.03 -21.02 -15.50
N ARG A 47 -25.45 -22.18 -15.71
CA ARG A 47 -25.72 -23.37 -14.90
C ARG A 47 -25.29 -23.16 -13.44
N ALA A 48 -24.13 -22.55 -13.19
CA ALA A 48 -23.70 -22.21 -11.85
C ALA A 48 -24.68 -21.23 -11.17
N MET A 49 -25.18 -20.24 -11.90
CA MET A 49 -26.21 -19.31 -11.40
C MET A 49 -27.48 -20.03 -11.01
N GLU A 50 -27.99 -20.96 -11.85
CA GLU A 50 -29.18 -21.72 -11.55
C GLU A 50 -29.04 -22.52 -10.24
N TYR A 51 -27.90 -23.16 -10.03
CA TYR A 51 -27.61 -23.84 -8.75
C TYR A 51 -27.65 -22.90 -7.55
N PHE A 52 -26.99 -21.74 -7.63
CA PHE A 52 -27.02 -20.76 -6.55
C PHE A 52 -28.42 -20.23 -6.28
N LEU A 53 -29.15 -19.86 -7.35
CA LEU A 53 -30.51 -19.33 -7.23
C LEU A 53 -31.48 -20.38 -6.68
N GLY A 54 -31.34 -21.65 -7.12
CA GLY A 54 -32.18 -22.76 -6.61
C GLY A 54 -31.98 -23.06 -5.11
N MET A 55 -30.81 -22.71 -4.56
CA MET A 55 -30.50 -22.90 -3.14
C MET A 55 -30.82 -21.68 -2.28
N MET A 56 -31.07 -20.52 -2.87
CA MET A 56 -31.45 -19.32 -2.15
C MET A 56 -32.97 -19.25 -2.02
N PRO A 57 -33.51 -19.01 -0.79
CA PRO A 57 -34.95 -18.83 -0.62
C PRO A 57 -35.48 -17.61 -1.40
N ILE A 58 -36.63 -17.79 -2.07
CA ILE A 58 -37.28 -16.75 -2.89
C ILE A 58 -37.60 -15.48 -2.07
N ARG A 59 -37.84 -15.63 -0.76
CA ARG A 59 -38.22 -14.55 0.15
C ARG A 59 -37.13 -14.29 1.20
N SER A 60 -35.93 -13.93 0.75
CA SER A 60 -34.90 -13.44 1.66
C SER A 60 -34.93 -11.91 1.80
N LYS A 61 -34.79 -11.42 3.04
CA LYS A 61 -34.63 -9.97 3.32
C LYS A 61 -33.15 -9.51 3.20
N VAL A 62 -32.25 -10.39 2.76
CA VAL A 62 -30.81 -10.08 2.67
C VAL A 62 -30.52 -9.35 1.37
N GLU A 63 -30.30 -8.04 1.45
CA GLU A 63 -30.08 -7.18 0.28
C GLU A 63 -28.81 -7.50 -0.52
N LYS A 64 -27.77 -8.02 0.13
CA LYS A 64 -26.45 -8.33 -0.48
C LYS A 64 -26.07 -9.78 -0.21
N PRO A 65 -26.67 -10.75 -0.89
CA PRO A 65 -26.48 -12.16 -0.58
C PRO A 65 -25.15 -12.73 -1.02
N VAL A 66 -24.46 -12.12 -1.97
CA VAL A 66 -23.26 -12.65 -2.62
C VAL A 66 -22.01 -12.27 -1.84
N VAL A 67 -21.14 -13.25 -1.61
CA VAL A 67 -19.83 -13.05 -0.98
C VAL A 67 -18.75 -13.53 -1.95
N HIS A 68 -17.81 -12.64 -2.24
CA HIS A 68 -16.62 -12.94 -3.03
C HIS A 68 -15.39 -12.76 -2.15
N ILE A 69 -14.59 -13.82 -2.04
CA ILE A 69 -13.40 -13.85 -1.18
C ILE A 69 -12.19 -14.15 -2.08
N SER A 70 -11.10 -13.41 -1.90
CA SER A 70 -9.81 -13.83 -2.44
C SER A 70 -8.88 -14.22 -1.30
N LEU A 71 -8.24 -15.39 -1.41
CA LEU A 71 -7.19 -15.86 -0.51
C LEU A 71 -5.86 -15.82 -1.24
N ASN A 72 -4.92 -15.09 -0.66
CA ASN A 72 -3.63 -14.83 -1.27
C ASN A 72 -2.52 -15.36 -0.34
N PRO A 73 -1.95 -16.55 -0.60
CA PRO A 73 -0.76 -17.05 0.07
C PRO A 73 0.45 -16.14 -0.16
N HIS A 74 1.52 -16.33 0.60
CA HIS A 74 2.77 -15.63 0.34
C HIS A 74 3.33 -16.05 -1.02
N PRO A 75 3.99 -15.17 -1.80
CA PRO A 75 4.56 -15.54 -3.10
C PRO A 75 5.54 -16.71 -3.06
N ASP A 76 6.23 -16.89 -1.94
CA ASP A 76 7.21 -17.97 -1.76
C ASP A 76 6.56 -19.31 -1.33
N ASP A 77 5.24 -19.32 -1.08
CA ASP A 77 4.50 -20.56 -0.77
C ASP A 77 4.15 -21.30 -2.07
N ILE A 78 4.77 -22.47 -2.25
CA ILE A 78 4.45 -23.36 -3.36
C ILE A 78 3.44 -24.38 -2.85
N LEU A 79 2.18 -24.22 -3.26
CA LEU A 79 1.06 -25.05 -2.82
C LEU A 79 0.52 -25.91 -3.94
N THR A 80 0.27 -27.17 -3.65
CA THR A 80 -0.46 -28.09 -4.52
C THR A 80 -1.94 -27.74 -4.58
N ASP A 81 -2.64 -28.20 -5.59
CA ASP A 81 -4.09 -27.99 -5.70
C ASP A 81 -4.86 -28.60 -4.54
N THR A 82 -4.43 -29.76 -4.04
CA THR A 82 -5.04 -30.40 -2.88
C THR A 82 -4.88 -29.56 -1.61
N GLU A 83 -3.72 -28.96 -1.40
CA GLU A 83 -3.50 -28.05 -0.26
C GLU A 83 -4.35 -26.78 -0.39
N LEU A 84 -4.42 -26.20 -1.59
CA LEU A 84 -5.26 -25.05 -1.86
C LEU A 84 -6.75 -25.35 -1.65
N GLN A 85 -7.24 -26.52 -2.05
CA GLN A 85 -8.63 -26.97 -1.79
C GLN A 85 -8.90 -27.11 -0.30
N ASN A 86 -7.97 -27.75 0.44
CA ASN A 86 -8.10 -27.94 1.88
C ASN A 86 -8.10 -26.61 2.63
N ILE A 87 -7.21 -25.70 2.26
CA ILE A 87 -7.15 -24.34 2.83
C ILE A 87 -8.46 -23.59 2.59
N ALA A 88 -9.00 -23.64 1.36
CA ALA A 88 -10.25 -22.96 1.04
C ALA A 88 -11.42 -23.53 1.84
N ARG A 89 -11.50 -24.86 1.95
CA ARG A 89 -12.56 -25.56 2.69
C ARG A 89 -12.51 -25.20 4.18
N GLU A 90 -11.35 -25.33 4.82
CA GLU A 90 -11.20 -24.99 6.24
C GLU A 90 -11.45 -23.50 6.51
N TYR A 91 -11.02 -22.63 5.61
CA TYR A 91 -11.31 -21.22 5.72
C TYR A 91 -12.81 -20.94 5.69
N LEU A 92 -13.55 -21.55 4.77
CA LEU A 92 -14.99 -21.39 4.64
C LEU A 92 -15.74 -21.96 5.84
N GLU A 93 -15.34 -23.13 6.35
CA GLU A 93 -15.91 -23.72 7.57
C GLU A 93 -15.77 -22.77 8.77
N LYS A 94 -14.56 -22.27 9.02
CA LYS A 94 -14.26 -21.36 10.14
C LYS A 94 -14.95 -20.00 10.00
N MET A 95 -15.17 -19.54 8.76
CA MET A 95 -15.93 -18.32 8.47
C MET A 95 -17.45 -18.52 8.60
N GLY A 96 -17.95 -19.77 8.74
CA GLY A 96 -19.36 -20.10 8.81
C GLY A 96 -20.04 -20.33 7.46
N PHE A 97 -19.27 -20.52 6.39
CA PHE A 97 -19.77 -20.79 5.05
C PHE A 97 -19.62 -22.25 4.61
N GLY A 98 -19.18 -23.15 5.49
CA GLY A 98 -18.89 -24.54 5.14
C GLY A 98 -20.07 -25.30 4.52
N ASN A 99 -21.29 -25.03 4.95
CA ASN A 99 -22.52 -25.63 4.43
C ASN A 99 -23.15 -24.86 3.26
N GLN A 100 -22.55 -23.74 2.86
CA GLN A 100 -23.08 -22.93 1.76
C GLN A 100 -22.68 -23.50 0.40
N PRO A 101 -23.47 -23.24 -0.67
CA PRO A 101 -22.97 -23.45 -2.02
C PRO A 101 -21.77 -22.53 -2.26
N TYR A 102 -20.70 -23.08 -2.80
CA TYR A 102 -19.54 -22.26 -3.20
C TYR A 102 -18.78 -22.84 -4.39
N LEU A 103 -18.09 -21.97 -5.07
CA LEU A 103 -17.10 -22.26 -6.11
C LEU A 103 -15.75 -21.70 -5.69
N VAL A 104 -14.70 -22.51 -5.85
CA VAL A 104 -13.32 -22.10 -5.59
C VAL A 104 -12.53 -22.14 -6.89
N PHE A 105 -11.98 -20.99 -7.27
CA PHE A 105 -11.16 -20.84 -8.46
C PHE A 105 -9.72 -20.61 -8.07
N LYS A 106 -8.80 -21.23 -8.79
CA LYS A 106 -7.38 -20.92 -8.76
C LYS A 106 -7.08 -19.98 -9.90
N HIS A 107 -6.47 -18.82 -9.61
CA HIS A 107 -5.98 -17.87 -10.60
C HIS A 107 -4.46 -17.89 -10.67
N GLU A 108 -3.93 -17.71 -11.89
CA GLU A 108 -2.51 -17.74 -12.24
C GLU A 108 -2.14 -16.53 -13.14
N ASP A 109 -2.91 -15.45 -13.04
CA ASP A 109 -2.74 -14.23 -13.83
C ASP A 109 -1.69 -13.25 -13.28
N ILE A 110 -1.07 -13.58 -12.16
CA ILE A 110 0.05 -12.87 -11.53
C ILE A 110 1.11 -13.88 -11.09
N ASP A 111 2.30 -13.41 -10.72
CA ASP A 111 3.46 -14.24 -10.34
C ASP A 111 3.24 -15.17 -9.12
N ARG A 112 2.02 -15.28 -8.62
CA ARG A 112 1.65 -16.15 -7.50
C ARG A 112 0.27 -16.75 -7.72
N HIS A 113 0.08 -17.99 -7.29
CA HIS A 113 -1.24 -18.60 -7.23
C HIS A 113 -2.09 -17.93 -6.15
N HIS A 114 -3.36 -17.70 -6.46
CA HIS A 114 -4.32 -17.19 -5.49
C HIS A 114 -5.70 -17.74 -5.75
N LEU A 115 -6.52 -17.81 -4.70
CA LEU A 115 -7.85 -18.36 -4.79
C LEU A 115 -8.88 -17.24 -4.84
N HIS A 116 -9.91 -17.46 -5.66
CA HIS A 116 -11.15 -16.71 -5.60
C HIS A 116 -12.29 -17.66 -5.24
N ILE A 117 -13.11 -17.24 -4.29
CA ILE A 117 -14.23 -18.02 -3.79
C ILE A 117 -15.50 -17.20 -3.99
N VAL A 118 -16.50 -17.79 -4.63
CA VAL A 118 -17.83 -17.22 -4.75
C VAL A 118 -18.79 -18.07 -3.92
N THR A 119 -19.50 -17.43 -3.00
CA THR A 119 -20.49 -18.08 -2.14
C THR A 119 -21.63 -17.11 -1.81
N VAL A 120 -22.63 -17.58 -1.07
CA VAL A 120 -23.75 -16.76 -0.60
C VAL A 120 -23.85 -16.77 0.92
N ARG A 121 -24.31 -15.65 1.49
CA ARG A 121 -24.49 -15.48 2.94
C ARG A 121 -25.96 -15.61 3.40
N VAL A 122 -26.75 -16.38 2.64
CA VAL A 122 -28.14 -16.65 2.98
C VAL A 122 -28.25 -18.15 3.21
N ASP A 123 -28.76 -18.57 4.35
CA ASP A 123 -29.01 -19.96 4.67
C ASP A 123 -30.34 -20.47 4.05
N GLU A 124 -30.63 -21.74 4.19
CA GLU A 124 -31.83 -22.39 3.67
C GLU A 124 -33.15 -21.81 4.24
N ASN A 125 -33.06 -21.12 5.38
CA ASN A 125 -34.20 -20.48 6.05
C ASN A 125 -34.32 -18.98 5.68
N GLY A 126 -33.51 -18.48 4.75
CA GLY A 126 -33.48 -17.07 4.35
C GLY A 126 -32.82 -16.13 5.35
N ARG A 127 -32.10 -16.65 6.36
CA ARG A 127 -31.38 -15.88 7.35
C ARG A 127 -29.98 -15.55 6.87
N SER A 128 -29.48 -14.38 7.27
CA SER A 128 -28.10 -13.99 6.95
C SER A 128 -27.11 -14.75 7.83
N ILE A 129 -26.12 -15.37 7.22
CA ILE A 129 -24.93 -15.85 7.93
C ILE A 129 -24.21 -14.64 8.54
N ASP A 130 -23.72 -14.80 9.76
CA ASP A 130 -23.07 -13.72 10.51
C ASP A 130 -21.76 -13.30 9.82
N THR A 131 -21.79 -12.08 9.30
CA THR A 131 -20.64 -11.43 8.65
C THR A 131 -20.04 -10.29 9.50
N ARG A 132 -20.45 -10.16 10.77
CA ARG A 132 -19.89 -9.16 11.68
C ARG A 132 -18.42 -9.46 11.95
N ASN A 133 -17.62 -8.41 12.02
CA ASN A 133 -16.17 -8.52 12.25
C ASN A 133 -15.43 -9.44 11.28
N ASN A 134 -15.92 -9.61 10.05
CA ASN A 134 -15.33 -10.49 9.04
C ASN A 134 -13.83 -10.30 8.88
N PHE A 135 -13.34 -9.04 8.86
CA PHE A 135 -11.92 -8.76 8.73
C PHE A 135 -11.10 -9.31 9.88
N TYR A 136 -11.59 -9.15 11.11
CA TYR A 136 -10.89 -9.64 12.29
C TYR A 136 -10.89 -11.18 12.34
N ARG A 137 -12.07 -11.79 12.15
CA ARG A 137 -12.23 -13.25 12.09
C ARG A 137 -11.36 -13.86 10.99
N SER A 138 -11.46 -13.32 9.80
CA SER A 138 -10.67 -13.76 8.64
C SER A 138 -9.18 -13.67 8.90
N LYS A 139 -8.71 -12.59 9.55
CA LYS A 139 -7.32 -12.43 9.92
C LYS A 139 -6.83 -13.50 10.90
N GLN A 140 -7.63 -13.83 11.91
CA GLN A 140 -7.30 -14.89 12.86
C GLN A 140 -7.22 -16.25 12.15
N ILE A 141 -8.21 -16.56 11.30
CA ILE A 141 -8.29 -17.81 10.56
C ILE A 141 -7.11 -17.95 9.60
N THR A 142 -6.76 -16.88 8.85
CA THR A 142 -5.61 -16.94 7.94
C THR A 142 -4.29 -17.17 8.68
N ARG A 143 -4.10 -16.61 9.89
CA ARG A 143 -2.94 -16.87 10.72
C ARG A 143 -2.89 -18.30 11.27
N GLU A 144 -4.06 -18.85 11.60
CA GLU A 144 -4.16 -20.24 12.02
C GLU A 144 -3.82 -21.21 10.89
N LEU A 145 -4.34 -20.94 9.68
CA LEU A 145 -4.05 -21.73 8.50
C LEU A 145 -2.56 -21.63 8.07
N GLU A 146 -1.97 -20.43 8.13
CA GLU A 146 -0.53 -20.26 7.88
C GLU A 146 0.30 -21.15 8.81
N ARG A 147 -0.01 -21.17 10.10
CA ARG A 147 0.69 -22.03 11.07
C ARG A 147 0.46 -23.52 10.83
N LYS A 148 -0.80 -23.91 10.53
CA LYS A 148 -1.16 -25.31 10.30
C LYS A 148 -0.48 -25.89 9.08
N TYR A 149 -0.42 -25.12 7.99
CA TYR A 149 0.15 -25.54 6.71
C TYR A 149 1.64 -25.16 6.54
N GLY A 150 2.28 -24.59 7.57
CA GLY A 150 3.69 -24.20 7.53
C GLY A 150 3.99 -23.09 6.53
N LEU A 151 3.02 -22.19 6.27
CA LEU A 151 3.14 -21.14 5.27
C LEU A 151 3.84 -19.90 5.83
N HIS A 152 4.41 -19.13 4.93
CA HIS A 152 4.99 -17.82 5.26
C HIS A 152 3.90 -16.84 5.70
N ASP A 153 4.23 -15.95 6.64
CA ASP A 153 3.36 -14.87 7.05
C ASP A 153 3.22 -13.83 5.91
N ALA A 154 2.13 -13.93 5.15
CA ALA A 154 1.90 -13.03 4.01
C ALA A 154 1.54 -11.58 4.41
N GLU A 155 1.16 -11.32 5.68
CA GLU A 155 1.00 -9.95 6.20
C GLU A 155 2.30 -9.37 6.75
N ARG A 156 3.23 -10.20 7.20
CA ARG A 156 4.61 -9.78 7.27
C ARG A 156 5.04 -9.54 5.82
N LYS A 157 4.70 -8.37 5.31
CA LYS A 157 5.56 -7.79 4.32
C LYS A 157 6.95 -7.91 4.93
N ASN A 158 7.76 -8.83 4.46
CA ASN A 158 9.16 -8.55 4.33
C ASN A 158 9.14 -7.26 3.51
N ARG A 159 9.09 -6.12 4.21
CA ARG A 159 9.50 -4.89 3.59
C ARG A 159 10.86 -5.28 3.10
N ARG A 160 11.00 -5.35 1.79
CA ARG A 160 12.31 -5.39 1.19
C ARG A 160 12.95 -4.10 1.67
N LEU A 161 13.48 -4.16 2.91
CA LEU A 161 14.21 -3.08 3.57
C LEU A 161 15.42 -2.66 2.72
N ASP A 162 15.75 -3.48 1.73
CA ASP A 162 16.95 -3.36 0.91
C ASP A 162 16.69 -3.06 -0.57
N THR A 163 15.45 -2.96 -1.03
CA THR A 163 15.27 -2.45 -2.40
C THR A 163 15.37 -0.93 -2.34
N PRO A 164 16.43 -0.32 -2.89
CA PRO A 164 16.57 1.13 -2.87
C PRO A 164 15.35 1.76 -3.54
N LEU A 165 14.76 2.72 -2.85
CA LEU A 165 13.61 3.43 -3.36
C LEU A 165 14.02 4.11 -4.67
N ARG A 166 13.30 3.82 -5.75
CA ARG A 166 13.61 4.40 -7.08
C ARG A 166 12.98 5.78 -7.21
N LYS A 167 13.66 6.67 -7.92
CA LYS A 167 13.08 7.95 -8.34
C LYS A 167 11.87 7.71 -9.22
N VAL A 168 10.88 8.59 -9.10
CA VAL A 168 9.74 8.57 -10.01
C VAL A 168 10.21 8.93 -11.40
N ASP A 169 9.87 8.10 -12.37
CA ASP A 169 10.10 8.33 -13.77
C ASP A 169 8.77 8.65 -14.46
N ALA A 170 8.59 9.92 -14.82
CA ALA A 170 7.35 10.38 -15.44
C ALA A 170 7.17 9.88 -16.88
N SER A 171 8.24 9.39 -17.52
CA SER A 171 8.20 8.80 -18.85
C SER A 171 7.83 7.32 -18.84
N ALA A 172 8.05 6.63 -17.72
CA ALA A 172 7.64 5.25 -17.53
C ALA A 172 6.14 5.17 -17.18
N GLY A 173 5.47 4.10 -17.57
CA GLY A 173 4.07 3.87 -17.24
C GLY A 173 3.81 3.82 -15.71
N ASP A 174 2.54 4.01 -15.32
CA ASP A 174 2.07 3.88 -13.94
C ASP A 174 2.69 4.87 -12.92
N VAL A 175 2.88 6.12 -13.36
CA VAL A 175 3.44 7.22 -12.54
C VAL A 175 2.71 7.34 -11.19
N LYS A 176 1.38 7.16 -11.16
CA LYS A 176 0.58 7.19 -9.93
C LYS A 176 1.04 6.13 -8.93
N LYS A 177 1.33 4.91 -9.37
CA LYS A 177 1.79 3.82 -8.49
C LYS A 177 3.20 4.07 -8.00
N GLN A 178 4.09 4.54 -8.87
CA GLN A 178 5.45 4.95 -8.50
C GLN A 178 5.41 6.05 -7.43
N ALA A 179 4.66 7.14 -7.67
CA ALA A 179 4.46 8.23 -6.73
C ALA A 179 3.90 7.75 -5.38
N GLY A 180 2.86 6.91 -5.42
CA GLY A 180 2.25 6.35 -4.21
C GLY A 180 3.21 5.52 -3.37
N ASN A 181 4.09 4.74 -3.99
CA ASN A 181 5.13 3.96 -3.31
C ASN A 181 6.16 4.88 -2.65
N VAL A 182 6.67 5.87 -3.39
CA VAL A 182 7.64 6.86 -2.88
C VAL A 182 7.05 7.62 -1.69
N ILE A 183 5.88 8.23 -1.84
CA ILE A 183 5.25 9.05 -0.82
C ILE A 183 5.02 8.25 0.48
N LYS A 184 4.48 7.04 0.37
CA LYS A 184 4.19 6.19 1.54
C LYS A 184 5.46 5.72 2.25
N GLU A 185 6.48 5.31 1.49
CA GLU A 185 7.72 4.81 2.05
C GLU A 185 8.51 5.92 2.73
N LEU A 186 8.64 7.09 2.10
CA LEU A 186 9.30 8.25 2.71
C LEU A 186 8.57 8.72 3.97
N ASN A 187 7.25 8.78 3.90
CA ASN A 187 6.44 9.16 5.06
C ASN A 187 6.55 8.15 6.22
N HIS A 188 6.81 6.88 5.91
CA HIS A 188 7.04 5.88 6.95
C HIS A 188 8.46 5.93 7.53
N LYS A 189 9.47 6.01 6.68
CA LYS A 189 10.88 5.83 7.04
C LYS A 189 11.51 7.08 7.66
N TYR A 190 11.14 8.29 7.18
CA TYR A 190 11.81 9.51 7.57
C TYR A 190 11.01 10.34 8.59
N LYS A 191 11.75 11.13 9.38
CA LYS A 191 11.25 12.09 10.36
C LYS A 191 11.54 13.50 9.85
N PHE A 192 10.51 14.28 9.67
CA PHE A 192 10.56 15.67 9.20
C PHE A 192 9.52 16.49 9.96
N GLN A 193 9.79 17.78 10.14
CA GLN A 193 9.03 18.64 11.04
C GLN A 193 8.36 19.82 10.33
N THR A 194 8.65 20.01 9.06
CA THR A 194 8.09 21.12 8.26
C THR A 194 7.82 20.66 6.83
N MET A 195 6.95 21.41 6.15
CA MET A 195 6.68 21.18 4.74
C MET A 195 7.93 21.37 3.87
N GLY A 196 8.82 22.32 4.24
CA GLY A 196 10.10 22.52 3.53
C GLY A 196 11.03 21.32 3.62
N GLU A 197 11.13 20.68 4.81
CA GLU A 197 11.89 19.46 5.00
C GLU A 197 11.27 18.29 4.21
N TYR A 198 9.94 18.22 4.19
CA TYR A 198 9.25 17.18 3.42
C TYR A 198 9.42 17.34 1.91
N ARG A 199 9.35 18.57 1.37
CA ARG A 199 9.64 18.86 -0.03
C ARG A 199 11.08 18.49 -0.41
N ALA A 200 12.05 18.85 0.44
CA ALA A 200 13.45 18.49 0.20
C ALA A 200 13.67 16.97 0.17
N LEU A 201 12.99 16.22 1.03
CA LEU A 201 13.04 14.75 1.00
C LEU A 201 12.43 14.19 -0.28
N LEU A 202 11.26 14.69 -0.68
CA LEU A 202 10.55 14.26 -1.89
C LEU A 202 11.34 14.56 -3.17
N SER A 203 12.07 15.69 -3.21
CA SER A 203 12.83 16.10 -4.40
C SER A 203 13.95 15.12 -4.75
N LEU A 204 14.51 14.38 -3.79
CA LEU A 204 15.47 13.31 -4.05
C LEU A 204 14.90 12.17 -4.92
N TYR A 205 13.58 12.09 -4.98
CA TYR A 205 12.84 11.03 -5.68
C TYR A 205 11.96 11.55 -6.81
N ASN A 206 12.28 12.72 -7.36
CA ASN A 206 11.54 13.37 -8.44
C ASN A 206 10.06 13.59 -8.08
N MET A 207 9.82 14.03 -6.86
CA MET A 207 8.49 14.38 -6.35
C MET A 207 8.51 15.72 -5.62
N THR A 208 7.37 16.40 -5.64
CA THR A 208 7.13 17.58 -4.79
C THR A 208 5.73 17.54 -4.21
N VAL A 209 5.47 18.40 -3.21
CA VAL A 209 4.16 18.53 -2.55
C VAL A 209 3.83 20.00 -2.31
N GLU A 210 2.56 20.34 -2.50
CA GLU A 210 2.01 21.68 -2.24
C GLU A 210 0.81 21.57 -1.32
N GLU A 211 0.63 22.62 -0.51
CA GLU A 211 -0.57 22.78 0.30
C GLU A 211 -1.64 23.45 -0.57
N ALA A 212 -2.83 22.89 -0.55
CA ALA A 212 -4.00 23.43 -1.21
C ALA A 212 -5.01 23.87 -0.15
N HIS A 213 -5.43 25.11 -0.24
CA HIS A 213 -6.45 25.71 0.64
C HIS A 213 -7.63 26.15 -0.21
N GLY A 214 -8.81 26.05 0.34
CA GLY A 214 -10.00 26.54 -0.35
C GLY A 214 -11.24 26.48 0.54
N ASN A 215 -12.36 26.98 -0.01
CA ASN A 215 -13.66 26.93 0.64
C ASN A 215 -14.63 26.22 -0.28
N VAL A 216 -15.31 25.19 0.23
CA VAL A 216 -16.36 24.48 -0.49
C VAL A 216 -17.64 24.50 0.35
N ARG A 217 -18.66 25.13 -0.16
CA ARG A 217 -19.97 25.28 0.52
C ARG A 217 -19.85 25.86 1.94
N GLY A 218 -19.02 26.91 2.12
CA GLY A 218 -18.83 27.58 3.40
C GLY A 218 -17.91 26.85 4.38
N ARG A 219 -17.30 25.72 3.99
CA ARG A 219 -16.33 24.97 4.81
C ARG A 219 -14.93 25.12 4.23
N GLU A 220 -14.02 25.60 5.03
CA GLU A 220 -12.59 25.61 4.69
C GLU A 220 -12.05 24.19 4.58
N TYR A 221 -11.23 23.94 3.58
CA TYR A 221 -10.48 22.69 3.48
C TYR A 221 -8.99 22.94 3.31
N HIS A 222 -8.21 22.05 3.89
CA HIS A 222 -6.78 21.95 3.71
C HIS A 222 -6.43 20.61 3.06
N GLY A 223 -5.64 20.66 2.02
CA GLY A 223 -5.25 19.47 1.27
C GLY A 223 -3.79 19.47 0.91
N LEU A 224 -3.29 18.32 0.45
CA LEU A 224 -1.97 18.20 -0.17
C LEU A 224 -2.13 17.72 -1.61
N VAL A 225 -1.33 18.32 -2.48
CA VAL A 225 -1.22 17.95 -3.89
C VAL A 225 0.21 17.56 -4.18
N TYR A 226 0.41 16.35 -4.67
CA TYR A 226 1.70 15.80 -5.03
C TYR A 226 1.90 15.89 -6.55
N SER A 227 3.11 16.25 -6.98
CA SER A 227 3.46 16.27 -8.40
C SER A 227 4.77 15.52 -8.64
N ALA A 228 4.83 14.76 -9.74
CA ALA A 228 6.09 14.27 -10.25
C ALA A 228 6.92 15.42 -10.80
N THR A 229 8.23 15.33 -10.72
CA THR A 229 9.16 16.30 -11.29
C THR A 229 10.17 15.62 -12.21
N ASP A 230 10.74 16.39 -13.11
CA ASP A 230 11.94 15.98 -13.84
C ASP A 230 13.18 16.06 -12.95
N ASN A 231 14.35 15.71 -13.50
CA ASN A 231 15.63 15.79 -12.77
C ASN A 231 16.08 17.23 -12.47
N LYS A 232 15.43 18.22 -13.08
CA LYS A 232 15.67 19.65 -12.83
C LYS A 232 14.72 20.24 -11.80
N GLY A 233 13.75 19.45 -11.32
CA GLY A 233 12.72 19.87 -10.36
C GLY A 233 11.47 20.50 -10.98
N ASN A 234 11.35 20.55 -12.30
CA ASN A 234 10.15 21.06 -12.97
C ASN A 234 9.03 20.01 -12.87
N LYS A 235 7.81 20.47 -12.57
CA LYS A 235 6.65 19.59 -12.51
C LYS A 235 6.32 19.01 -13.88
N VAL A 236 6.06 17.70 -13.92
CA VAL A 236 5.68 16.96 -15.12
C VAL A 236 4.41 16.15 -14.89
N GLY A 237 3.56 16.12 -15.92
CA GLY A 237 2.28 15.41 -15.86
C GLY A 237 1.25 16.07 -14.95
N ASN A 238 0.15 15.36 -14.68
CA ASN A 238 -0.94 15.85 -13.85
C ASN A 238 -0.64 15.67 -12.35
N PRO A 239 -0.97 16.68 -11.53
CA PRO A 239 -0.83 16.57 -10.08
C PRO A 239 -1.82 15.58 -9.48
N PHE A 240 -1.44 14.99 -8.35
CA PHE A 240 -2.23 13.99 -7.63
C PHE A 240 -2.74 14.55 -6.30
N LYS A 241 -4.04 14.54 -6.08
CA LYS A 241 -4.60 14.82 -4.76
C LYS A 241 -4.14 13.75 -3.75
N SER A 242 -3.77 14.14 -2.54
CA SER A 242 -3.32 13.20 -1.49
C SER A 242 -4.32 12.08 -1.19
N SER A 243 -5.62 12.33 -1.35
CA SER A 243 -6.68 11.33 -1.17
C SER A 243 -6.55 10.10 -2.07
N LEU A 244 -5.89 10.23 -3.23
CA LEU A 244 -5.60 9.10 -4.14
C LEU A 244 -4.60 8.09 -3.56
N PHE A 245 -3.81 8.50 -2.56
CA PHE A 245 -2.79 7.66 -1.91
C PHE A 245 -3.20 7.18 -0.53
N GLY A 246 -4.33 7.66 -0.01
CA GLY A 246 -4.90 7.27 1.28
C GLY A 246 -4.72 8.31 2.38
N LYS A 247 -5.44 8.11 3.50
CA LYS A 247 -5.50 9.08 4.61
C LYS A 247 -4.15 9.34 5.29
N SER A 248 -3.23 8.38 5.28
CA SER A 248 -1.93 8.47 5.97
C SER A 248 -0.95 9.49 5.38
N VAL A 249 -1.23 10.00 4.18
CA VAL A 249 -0.40 10.99 3.46
C VAL A 249 -1.18 12.27 3.13
N GLY A 250 -2.36 12.43 3.74
CA GLY A 250 -3.15 13.65 3.67
C GLY A 250 -2.64 14.73 4.62
N TYR A 251 -3.18 15.95 4.48
CA TYR A 251 -2.76 17.14 5.23
C TYR A 251 -2.71 16.89 6.75
N GLU A 252 -3.80 16.47 7.36
CA GLU A 252 -3.87 16.25 8.81
C GLU A 252 -2.87 15.20 9.30
N ALA A 253 -2.68 14.10 8.54
CA ALA A 253 -1.74 13.05 8.90
C ALA A 253 -0.29 13.54 8.85
N VAL A 254 0.05 14.38 7.86
CA VAL A 254 1.37 14.99 7.74
C VAL A 254 1.62 16.01 8.84
N GLN A 255 0.62 16.83 9.22
CA GLN A 255 0.73 17.77 10.35
C GLN A 255 0.95 17.01 11.68
N LYS A 256 0.20 15.96 11.94
CA LYS A 256 0.42 15.08 13.11
C LYS A 256 1.82 14.46 13.10
N LYS A 257 2.32 14.09 11.92
CA LYS A 257 3.67 13.57 11.76
C LYS A 257 4.73 14.61 12.08
N PHE A 258 4.56 15.88 11.73
CA PHE A 258 5.49 16.96 12.10
C PHE A 258 5.66 17.03 13.62
N ALA A 259 4.55 17.07 14.35
CA ALA A 259 4.57 17.13 15.81
C ALA A 259 5.26 15.89 16.42
N ARG A 260 4.90 14.69 15.96
CA ARG A 260 5.51 13.44 16.42
C ARG A 260 7.00 13.37 16.09
N SER A 261 7.41 13.76 14.88
CA SER A 261 8.80 13.75 14.45
C SER A 261 9.63 14.73 15.29
N LYS A 262 9.08 15.91 15.62
CA LYS A 262 9.74 16.89 16.49
C LYS A 262 10.08 16.30 17.85
N GLN A 263 9.12 15.59 18.47
CA GLN A 263 9.33 14.95 19.76
C GLN A 263 10.37 13.82 19.67
N GLU A 264 10.21 12.94 18.68
CA GLU A 264 11.10 11.78 18.49
C GLU A 264 12.56 12.19 18.20
N ILE A 265 12.77 13.23 17.38
CA ILE A 265 14.10 13.76 17.08
C ILE A 265 14.76 14.33 18.35
N LYS A 266 13.99 15.01 19.18
CA LYS A 266 14.45 15.57 20.47
C LYS A 266 14.82 14.47 21.46
N ASP A 267 13.89 13.54 21.73
CA ASP A 267 14.05 12.50 22.74
C ASP A 267 15.22 11.55 22.43
N ARG A 268 15.42 11.23 21.16
CA ARG A 268 16.49 10.34 20.70
C ARG A 268 17.77 11.09 20.31
N LYS A 269 17.84 12.41 20.46
CA LYS A 269 18.98 13.27 20.10
C LYS A 269 19.50 13.07 18.68
N LEU A 270 18.59 12.74 17.74
CA LEU A 270 18.95 12.38 16.37
C LEU A 270 19.57 13.55 15.60
N ALA A 271 19.14 14.77 15.89
CA ALA A 271 19.71 15.97 15.31
C ALA A 271 21.20 16.17 15.64
N ASP A 272 21.63 15.78 16.84
CA ASP A 272 23.02 15.95 17.30
C ASP A 272 24.00 15.07 16.53
N MET A 273 23.58 13.86 16.13
CA MET A 273 24.39 12.97 15.32
C MET A 273 24.62 13.56 13.92
N THR A 274 23.55 14.00 13.27
CA THR A 274 23.62 14.63 11.94
C THR A 274 24.44 15.92 12.01
N LYS A 275 24.18 16.77 13.02
CA LYS A 275 24.91 18.03 13.23
C LYS A 275 26.41 17.82 13.37
N ARG A 276 26.87 16.88 14.22
CA ARG A 276 28.28 16.56 14.39
C ARG A 276 28.94 16.14 13.08
N THR A 277 28.28 15.31 12.30
CA THR A 277 28.81 14.86 11.01
C THR A 277 28.92 16.03 10.02
N VAL A 278 27.89 16.87 9.92
CA VAL A 278 27.88 18.03 9.01
C VAL A 278 28.93 19.04 9.41
N LEU A 279 29.08 19.35 10.70
CA LEU A 279 30.12 20.29 11.19
C LEU A 279 31.52 19.78 10.88
N SER A 280 31.82 18.52 11.21
CA SER A 280 33.13 17.91 10.95
C SER A 280 33.54 17.97 9.48
N VAL A 281 32.56 17.83 8.55
CA VAL A 281 32.83 17.94 7.11
C VAL A 281 33.01 19.39 6.70
N LEU A 282 32.25 20.32 7.27
CA LEU A 282 32.32 21.74 6.97
C LEU A 282 33.66 22.35 7.39
N GLU A 283 34.21 21.96 8.55
CA GLU A 283 35.52 22.41 9.04
C GLU A 283 36.68 21.98 8.14
N GLY A 284 36.53 20.87 7.42
CA GLY A 284 37.58 20.33 6.53
C GLY A 284 37.37 20.57 5.04
N THR A 285 36.34 21.33 4.63
CA THR A 285 35.98 21.45 3.23
C THR A 285 35.48 22.85 2.88
N TYR A 286 36.17 23.53 1.96
CA TYR A 286 35.83 24.88 1.49
C TYR A 286 35.10 24.87 0.12
N ASP A 287 35.03 23.72 -0.52
CA ASP A 287 34.38 23.53 -1.82
C ASP A 287 32.99 22.92 -1.66
N LYS A 288 31.98 23.55 -2.23
CA LYS A 288 30.57 23.14 -2.14
C LYS A 288 30.33 21.74 -2.69
N GLU A 289 30.87 21.42 -3.85
CA GLU A 289 30.63 20.15 -4.51
C GLU A 289 31.28 19.01 -3.73
N LYS A 290 32.51 19.27 -3.24
CA LYS A 290 33.24 18.35 -2.37
C LYS A 290 32.52 18.15 -1.04
N PHE A 291 31.98 19.21 -0.45
CA PHE A 291 31.19 19.14 0.77
C PHE A 291 29.96 18.22 0.59
N VAL A 292 29.17 18.43 -0.46
CA VAL A 292 28.01 17.58 -0.77
C VAL A 292 28.42 16.15 -1.03
N ALA A 293 29.48 15.92 -1.78
CA ALA A 293 29.98 14.57 -2.12
C ALA A 293 30.45 13.81 -0.86
N VAL A 294 31.20 14.48 0.04
CA VAL A 294 31.67 13.85 1.29
C VAL A 294 30.51 13.52 2.22
N LEU A 295 29.53 14.42 2.36
CA LEU A 295 28.32 14.14 3.14
C LEU A 295 27.53 12.96 2.56
N LYS A 296 27.40 12.91 1.25
CA LYS A 296 26.73 11.77 0.57
C LYS A 296 27.45 10.46 0.84
N GLY A 297 28.77 10.44 0.80
CA GLY A 297 29.57 9.26 1.17
C GLY A 297 29.37 8.84 2.63
N LYS A 298 28.99 9.78 3.51
CA LYS A 298 28.63 9.52 4.94
C LYS A 298 27.14 9.21 5.13
N GLY A 299 26.35 9.02 4.05
CA GLY A 299 24.93 8.69 4.10
C GLY A 299 24.03 9.88 4.40
N ILE A 300 24.46 11.12 4.06
CA ILE A 300 23.67 12.35 4.21
C ILE A 300 23.56 13.03 2.84
N ASP A 301 22.34 13.05 2.29
CA ASP A 301 22.06 13.87 1.11
C ASP A 301 21.80 15.32 1.53
N THR A 302 22.25 16.26 0.69
CA THR A 302 22.12 17.70 0.91
C THR A 302 21.32 18.34 -0.21
N VAL A 303 20.20 18.99 0.14
CA VAL A 303 19.39 19.75 -0.81
C VAL A 303 19.63 21.24 -0.54
N LEU A 304 20.28 21.90 -1.51
CA LEU A 304 20.56 23.33 -1.47
C LEU A 304 19.42 24.10 -2.15
N ARG A 305 19.08 25.27 -1.60
CA ARG A 305 18.09 26.18 -2.16
C ARG A 305 18.76 27.48 -2.58
N TYR A 306 18.42 27.92 -3.78
CA TYR A 306 19.04 29.08 -4.41
C TYR A 306 18.05 30.21 -4.60
N THR A 307 18.51 31.46 -4.49
CA THR A 307 17.78 32.65 -4.97
C THR A 307 17.80 32.68 -6.49
N GLU A 308 17.03 33.59 -7.09
CA GLU A 308 17.04 33.79 -8.55
C GLU A 308 18.42 34.21 -9.08
N GLU A 309 19.23 34.90 -8.26
CA GLU A 309 20.61 35.29 -8.58
C GLU A 309 21.62 34.15 -8.33
N GLY A 310 21.18 32.95 -7.99
CA GLY A 310 22.05 31.78 -7.79
C GLY A 310 22.73 31.71 -6.41
N ARG A 311 22.38 32.59 -5.46
CA ARG A 311 22.93 32.56 -4.10
C ARG A 311 22.24 31.49 -3.26
N ILE A 312 22.98 30.70 -2.49
CA ILE A 312 22.44 29.72 -1.54
C ILE A 312 21.82 30.47 -0.37
N TYR A 313 20.53 30.27 -0.15
CA TYR A 313 19.82 30.81 1.01
C TYR A 313 19.42 29.76 2.03
N GLY A 314 19.57 28.48 1.73
CA GLY A 314 19.24 27.42 2.65
C GLY A 314 19.74 26.06 2.23
N ALA A 315 19.96 25.21 3.23
CA ALA A 315 20.32 23.81 3.05
C ALA A 315 19.38 22.93 3.87
N THR A 316 19.06 21.76 3.35
CA THR A 316 18.35 20.69 4.08
C THR A 316 19.17 19.42 4.00
N PHE A 317 19.42 18.80 5.14
CA PHE A 317 20.22 17.59 5.27
C PHE A 317 19.30 16.39 5.52
N ILE A 318 19.42 15.37 4.70
CA ILE A 318 18.66 14.11 4.77
C ILE A 318 19.61 13.01 5.23
N ASP A 319 19.59 12.68 6.51
CA ASP A 319 20.44 11.64 7.08
C ASP A 319 19.75 10.27 6.98
N HIS A 320 20.19 9.45 6.05
CA HIS A 320 19.62 8.12 5.78
C HIS A 320 19.88 7.11 6.89
N ARG A 321 20.90 7.31 7.72
CA ARG A 321 21.27 6.43 8.84
C ARG A 321 20.27 6.56 9.99
N THR A 322 19.83 7.79 10.27
CA THR A 322 18.89 8.11 11.37
C THR A 322 17.46 8.24 10.86
N GLY A 323 17.28 8.42 9.55
CA GLY A 323 16.00 8.76 8.95
C GLY A 323 15.55 10.19 9.30
N CYS A 324 16.47 11.09 9.67
CA CYS A 324 16.13 12.48 9.98
C CYS A 324 16.31 13.41 8.79
N VAL A 325 15.37 14.34 8.64
CA VAL A 325 15.45 15.46 7.68
C VAL A 325 15.49 16.75 8.48
N LEU A 326 16.53 17.52 8.29
CA LEU A 326 16.82 18.70 9.10
C LEU A 326 17.21 19.90 8.23
N ASN A 327 16.48 21.01 8.38
CA ASN A 327 16.93 22.29 7.83
C ASN A 327 18.19 22.78 8.55
N GLY A 328 19.11 23.39 7.81
CA GLY A 328 20.35 23.96 8.36
C GLY A 328 20.10 24.95 9.51
N SER A 329 19.02 25.73 9.47
CA SER A 329 18.63 26.64 10.55
C SER A 329 18.39 25.95 11.91
N ARG A 330 18.08 24.65 11.92
CA ARG A 330 17.89 23.85 13.14
C ARG A 330 19.19 23.32 13.73
N MET A 331 20.27 23.46 12.98
CA MET A 331 21.61 23.02 13.42
C MET A 331 22.41 24.15 14.09
N GLY A 332 21.82 25.33 14.34
CA GLY A 332 22.46 26.50 14.93
C GLY A 332 23.20 27.32 13.88
N LYS A 333 24.38 27.87 14.23
CA LYS A 333 25.13 28.80 13.37
C LYS A 333 25.57 28.25 12.01
N ILE A 334 25.43 26.95 11.74
CA ILE A 334 25.76 26.35 10.46
C ILE A 334 24.91 26.94 9.30
N GLY A 335 23.69 27.40 9.58
CA GLY A 335 22.83 28.02 8.56
C GLY A 335 23.31 29.39 8.07
N ARG A 336 24.37 29.97 8.67
CA ARG A 336 24.96 31.24 8.31
C ARG A 336 26.43 31.13 7.90
N ALA A 337 27.01 29.95 7.91
CA ALA A 337 28.35 29.76 7.37
C ALA A 337 28.29 29.96 5.85
N HIS A 338 29.10 30.85 5.33
CA HIS A 338 29.22 31.08 3.90
C HIS A 338 29.66 29.79 3.21
N VAL A 339 28.72 29.13 2.51
CA VAL A 339 29.03 28.11 1.53
C VAL A 339 29.01 28.74 0.15
#